data_81cbfc724c9ae4402de4875be9501de0
#
_entry.id   81cbfc724c9ae4402de4875be9501de0
#
_cell.length_a   1.000
_cell.length_b   1.000
_cell.length_c   1.000
_cell.angle_alpha   90.00
_cell.angle_beta   90.00
_cell.angle_gamma   90.00
#
_symmetry.space_group_name_H-M   'P 1'
#
loop_
_entity.id
_entity.type
_entity.pdbx_description
1 polymer ?
#
loop_
_entity_poly.entity_id
_entity_poly.type
_entity_poly.pdbx_seq_one_letter_code
_entity_poly.pdbx_strand_id
1 'polypeptide(L)'
;NEIIFYGSFDNEALTGILGIKSNGKHISLFFIKPEYHRHGLGKKLFHYASTLHPSIETTVNSSTYAIPFYPSLGFAVVGEKQNYHGLCSTPMRRYHAVFVQKNKYTLRTWQTEDAHSLVQELNNKKIWDNCRNVFPHPYRLEHAETFIDLIQKKEGIHDFCIEVNGKAVGNIGFTPGTDVECFNAEVGYVIGEKYWNQGIVTDALQEAIYHYFTYTNTIRIFALVFE
;
A
#
# COMPACT_ATOMS: atom_id res chain seq x y z
N ASN A 1 -7.07 -19.35 -9.18
CA ASN A 1 -7.66 -18.13 -8.61
C ASN A 1 -9.07 -18.44 -8.11
N GLU A 2 -9.14 -19.00 -6.92
CA GLU A 2 -10.39 -19.34 -6.24
C GLU A 2 -11.04 -18.06 -5.68
N ILE A 3 -12.38 -18.01 -5.70
CA ILE A 3 -13.14 -16.96 -5.04
C ILE A 3 -13.68 -17.53 -3.75
N ILE A 4 -13.40 -16.86 -2.65
CA ILE A 4 -13.90 -17.22 -1.31
C ILE A 4 -15.05 -16.27 -0.97
N PHE A 5 -16.13 -16.84 -0.46
CA PHE A 5 -17.35 -16.11 -0.14
C PHE A 5 -17.50 -15.96 1.37
N TYR A 6 -17.84 -14.76 1.80
CA TYR A 6 -18.16 -14.40 3.17
C TYR A 6 -19.60 -13.89 3.24
N GLY A 7 -20.38 -14.44 4.15
CA GLY A 7 -21.77 -14.03 4.42
C GLY A 7 -21.87 -13.26 5.72
N SER A 8 -22.69 -12.24 5.76
CA SER A 8 -23.20 -11.66 7.00
C SER A 8 -24.64 -12.12 7.25
N PHE A 9 -24.97 -12.39 8.49
CA PHE A 9 -26.26 -12.95 8.89
C PHE A 9 -26.89 -12.13 10.02
N ASP A 10 -28.20 -12.03 10.00
CA ASP A 10 -29.01 -11.58 11.11
C ASP A 10 -29.88 -12.77 11.51
N ASN A 11 -29.58 -13.37 12.69
CA ASN A 11 -30.00 -14.71 13.03
C ASN A 11 -29.62 -15.71 11.95
N GLU A 12 -30.55 -16.33 11.25
CA GLU A 12 -30.31 -17.28 10.16
C GLU A 12 -30.46 -16.64 8.77
N ALA A 13 -30.89 -15.36 8.68
CA ALA A 13 -31.12 -14.69 7.42
C ALA A 13 -29.84 -14.06 6.87
N LEU A 14 -29.45 -14.42 5.64
CA LEU A 14 -28.35 -13.80 4.94
C LEU A 14 -28.64 -12.32 4.67
N THR A 15 -27.81 -11.42 5.15
CA THR A 15 -27.96 -9.96 5.04
C THR A 15 -26.99 -9.33 4.05
N GLY A 16 -25.87 -10.01 3.78
CA GLY A 16 -24.88 -9.55 2.81
C GLY A 16 -23.91 -10.65 2.42
N ILE A 17 -23.27 -10.48 1.26
CA ILE A 17 -22.27 -11.40 0.73
C ILE A 17 -21.13 -10.64 0.07
N LEU A 18 -19.91 -11.09 0.32
CA LEU A 18 -18.68 -10.62 -0.31
C LEU A 18 -17.94 -11.82 -0.88
N GLY A 19 -17.61 -11.77 -2.18
CA GLY A 19 -16.72 -12.71 -2.86
C GLY A 19 -15.39 -12.04 -3.16
N ILE A 20 -14.30 -12.55 -2.59
CA ILE A 20 -12.94 -12.05 -2.79
C ILE A 20 -12.05 -13.16 -3.34
N LYS A 21 -11.12 -12.85 -4.24
CA LYS A 21 -10.11 -13.84 -4.67
C LYS A 21 -9.25 -14.27 -3.50
N SER A 22 -8.85 -15.53 -3.47
CA SER A 22 -8.08 -16.14 -2.37
C SER A 22 -6.77 -15.42 -2.04
N ASN A 23 -6.20 -14.66 -2.99
CA ASN A 23 -5.02 -13.83 -2.80
C ASN A 23 -5.33 -12.40 -2.32
N GLY A 24 -6.59 -12.07 -2.00
CA GLY A 24 -7.01 -10.75 -1.56
C GLY A 24 -7.02 -9.63 -2.62
N LYS A 25 -6.57 -9.91 -3.85
CA LYS A 25 -6.30 -8.90 -4.88
C LYS A 25 -7.55 -8.35 -5.59
N HIS A 26 -8.69 -9.05 -5.52
CA HIS A 26 -9.88 -8.61 -6.27
C HIS A 26 -11.18 -8.98 -5.58
N ILE A 27 -12.09 -8.02 -5.46
CA ILE A 27 -13.47 -8.23 -5.06
C ILE A 27 -14.27 -8.59 -6.30
N SER A 28 -14.76 -9.84 -6.35
CA SER A 28 -15.52 -10.36 -7.49
C SER A 28 -17.02 -10.06 -7.40
N LEU A 29 -17.54 -9.98 -6.17
CA LEU A 29 -18.90 -9.53 -5.89
C LEU A 29 -19.02 -8.96 -4.47
N PHE A 30 -19.97 -8.01 -4.30
CA PHE A 30 -20.23 -7.44 -2.98
C PHE A 30 -21.67 -6.90 -2.95
N PHE A 31 -22.51 -7.54 -2.15
CA PHE A 31 -23.91 -7.18 -2.01
C PHE A 31 -24.29 -7.13 -0.54
N ILE A 32 -25.05 -6.10 -0.19
CA ILE A 32 -25.72 -5.97 1.11
C ILE A 32 -27.21 -5.72 0.80
N LYS A 33 -28.09 -6.38 1.51
CA LYS A 33 -29.52 -6.14 1.37
C LYS A 33 -29.89 -4.69 1.66
N PRO A 34 -30.79 -4.06 0.90
CA PRO A 34 -31.13 -2.63 1.03
C PRO A 34 -31.49 -2.19 2.45
N GLU A 35 -32.25 -3.02 3.18
CA GLU A 35 -32.70 -2.77 4.55
C GLU A 35 -31.54 -2.69 5.56
N TYR A 36 -30.35 -3.22 5.20
CA TYR A 36 -29.15 -3.18 6.02
C TYR A 36 -28.12 -2.14 5.52
N HIS A 37 -28.49 -1.31 4.52
CA HIS A 37 -27.60 -0.24 4.07
C HIS A 37 -27.41 0.83 5.15
N ARG A 38 -26.27 1.52 5.12
CA ARG A 38 -25.88 2.61 6.03
C ARG A 38 -25.72 2.23 7.52
N HIS A 39 -25.82 0.94 7.87
CA HIS A 39 -25.56 0.43 9.22
C HIS A 39 -24.11 -0.06 9.45
N GLY A 40 -23.21 0.24 8.51
CA GLY A 40 -21.80 -0.17 8.60
C GLY A 40 -21.51 -1.63 8.28
N LEU A 41 -22.53 -2.44 7.95
CA LEU A 41 -22.39 -3.88 7.71
C LEU A 41 -21.41 -4.20 6.58
N GLY A 42 -21.48 -3.47 5.45
CA GLY A 42 -20.54 -3.65 4.35
C GLY A 42 -19.09 -3.38 4.76
N LYS A 43 -18.85 -2.33 5.55
CA LYS A 43 -17.49 -2.05 6.07
C LYS A 43 -16.97 -3.19 6.94
N LYS A 44 -17.78 -3.71 7.85
CA LYS A 44 -17.43 -4.83 8.74
C LYS A 44 -17.10 -6.09 7.94
N LEU A 45 -17.95 -6.43 6.97
CA LEU A 45 -17.77 -7.62 6.12
C LEU A 45 -16.49 -7.52 5.29
N PHE A 46 -16.25 -6.36 4.67
CA PHE A 46 -15.01 -6.12 3.90
C PHE A 46 -13.77 -6.17 4.81
N HIS A 47 -13.81 -5.52 5.96
CA HIS A 47 -12.69 -5.54 6.91
C HIS A 47 -12.35 -6.97 7.35
N TYR A 48 -13.35 -7.76 7.73
CA TYR A 48 -13.18 -9.15 8.11
C TYR A 48 -12.51 -9.98 7.00
N ALA A 49 -13.04 -9.91 5.78
CA ALA A 49 -12.47 -10.63 4.64
C ALA A 49 -11.03 -10.19 4.31
N SER A 50 -10.75 -8.89 4.37
CA SER A 50 -9.41 -8.32 4.12
C SER A 50 -8.38 -8.74 5.18
N THR A 51 -8.80 -8.97 6.42
CA THR A 51 -7.91 -9.46 7.48
C THR A 51 -7.49 -10.92 7.23
N LEU A 52 -8.40 -11.73 6.68
CA LEU A 52 -8.12 -13.14 6.35
C LEU A 52 -7.37 -13.30 5.03
N HIS A 53 -7.48 -12.33 4.12
CA HIS A 53 -6.82 -12.31 2.82
C HIS A 53 -6.03 -11.01 2.65
N PRO A 54 -4.93 -10.83 3.38
CA PRO A 54 -4.12 -9.63 3.29
C PRO A 54 -3.53 -9.50 1.88
N SER A 55 -3.62 -8.29 1.33
CA SER A 55 -3.04 -7.94 0.03
C SER A 55 -2.60 -6.49 0.08
N ILE A 56 -1.49 -6.16 -0.55
CA ILE A 56 -1.03 -4.76 -0.69
C ILE A 56 -2.05 -3.94 -1.48
N GLU A 57 -2.65 -4.57 -2.47
CA GLU A 57 -3.58 -3.94 -3.39
C GLU A 57 -4.83 -4.81 -3.53
N THR A 58 -6.00 -4.18 -3.43
CA THR A 58 -7.28 -4.81 -3.74
C THR A 58 -8.00 -3.99 -4.80
N THR A 59 -8.45 -4.64 -5.86
CA THR A 59 -9.22 -4.02 -6.94
C THR A 59 -10.69 -4.42 -6.89
N VAL A 60 -11.55 -3.62 -7.53
CA VAL A 60 -12.95 -3.93 -7.77
C VAL A 60 -13.42 -3.25 -9.04
N ASN A 61 -14.33 -3.90 -9.77
CA ASN A 61 -15.08 -3.28 -10.84
C ASN A 61 -16.44 -2.86 -10.27
N SER A 62 -16.55 -1.60 -9.83
CA SER A 62 -17.72 -1.07 -9.14
C SER A 62 -18.85 -0.79 -10.12
N SER A 63 -20.07 -1.22 -9.80
CA SER A 63 -21.26 -0.71 -10.48
C SER A 63 -21.41 0.79 -10.20
N THR A 64 -22.09 1.51 -11.12
CA THR A 64 -22.34 2.95 -10.95
C THR A 64 -23.03 3.28 -9.62
N TYR A 65 -23.91 2.41 -9.14
CA TYR A 65 -24.61 2.57 -7.87
C TYR A 65 -23.68 2.47 -6.65
N ALA A 66 -22.67 1.60 -6.71
CA ALA A 66 -21.79 1.31 -5.59
C ALA A 66 -20.55 2.25 -5.52
N ILE A 67 -20.28 3.06 -6.56
CA ILE A 67 -19.15 3.99 -6.56
C ILE A 67 -19.07 4.84 -5.28
N PRO A 68 -20.15 5.43 -4.73
CA PRO A 68 -20.06 6.24 -3.51
C PRO A 68 -19.68 5.47 -2.24
N PHE A 69 -19.84 4.15 -2.24
CA PHE A 69 -19.52 3.29 -1.10
C PHE A 69 -18.02 3.03 -0.97
N TYR A 70 -17.35 2.74 -2.09
CA TYR A 70 -15.96 2.28 -2.09
C TYR A 70 -14.92 3.28 -1.56
N PRO A 71 -15.04 4.61 -1.75
CA PRO A 71 -14.16 5.57 -1.10
C PRO A 71 -14.17 5.48 0.43
N SER A 72 -15.31 5.09 1.02
CA SER A 72 -15.41 4.87 2.47
C SER A 72 -14.63 3.65 2.96
N LEU A 73 -14.13 2.80 2.04
CA LEU A 73 -13.24 1.67 2.26
C LEU A 73 -11.79 1.98 1.82
N GLY A 74 -11.51 3.19 1.36
CA GLY A 74 -10.20 3.62 0.87
C GLY A 74 -9.90 3.29 -0.59
N PHE A 75 -10.91 2.96 -1.40
CA PHE A 75 -10.74 2.78 -2.84
C PHE A 75 -10.81 4.11 -3.59
N ALA A 76 -9.95 4.26 -4.59
CA ALA A 76 -9.99 5.35 -5.56
C ALA A 76 -10.32 4.80 -6.96
N VAL A 77 -10.92 5.64 -7.81
CA VAL A 77 -11.13 5.35 -9.23
C VAL A 77 -9.79 5.37 -9.94
N VAL A 78 -9.50 4.33 -10.73
CA VAL A 78 -8.21 4.17 -11.44
C VAL A 78 -8.36 4.00 -12.95
N GLY A 79 -9.54 4.16 -13.48
CA GLY A 79 -9.79 4.08 -14.93
C GLY A 79 -11.16 4.58 -15.31
N GLU A 80 -11.38 4.71 -16.61
CA GLU A 80 -12.66 5.15 -17.16
C GLU A 80 -13.76 4.09 -16.98
N LYS A 81 -15.01 4.53 -17.01
CA LYS A 81 -16.16 3.66 -16.97
C LYS A 81 -16.14 2.73 -18.19
N GLN A 82 -16.24 1.45 -17.94
CA GLN A 82 -16.24 0.38 -18.94
C GLN A 82 -17.65 -0.18 -19.13
N ASN A 83 -17.95 -0.63 -20.35
CA ASN A 83 -19.16 -1.37 -20.65
C ASN A 83 -18.79 -2.72 -21.29
N TYR A 84 -19.09 -3.80 -20.59
CA TYR A 84 -18.87 -5.14 -21.08
C TYR A 84 -20.22 -5.88 -21.15
N HIS A 85 -20.70 -6.17 -22.37
CA HIS A 85 -21.99 -6.84 -22.61
C HIS A 85 -23.18 -6.21 -21.84
N GLY A 86 -23.25 -4.88 -21.79
CA GLY A 86 -24.31 -4.15 -21.09
C GLY A 86 -24.09 -3.93 -19.60
N LEU A 87 -23.05 -4.54 -19.02
CA LEU A 87 -22.66 -4.29 -17.64
C LEU A 87 -21.69 -3.12 -17.56
N CYS A 88 -22.17 -2.02 -16.98
CA CYS A 88 -21.35 -0.84 -16.75
C CYS A 88 -20.59 -0.98 -15.42
N SER A 89 -19.29 -0.81 -15.47
CA SER A 89 -18.45 -0.80 -14.27
C SER A 89 -17.36 0.27 -14.33
N THR A 90 -16.91 0.71 -13.16
CA THR A 90 -15.78 1.63 -13.00
C THR A 90 -14.69 0.90 -12.22
N PRO A 91 -13.47 0.78 -12.78
CA PRO A 91 -12.37 0.15 -12.07
C PRO A 91 -11.94 1.02 -10.89
N MET A 92 -11.85 0.42 -9.73
CA MET A 92 -11.40 1.07 -8.52
C MET A 92 -10.35 0.22 -7.81
N ARG A 93 -9.45 0.89 -7.09
CA ARG A 93 -8.31 0.28 -6.42
C ARG A 93 -8.15 0.85 -5.02
N ARG A 94 -7.76 0.00 -4.10
CA ARG A 94 -7.35 0.35 -2.75
C ARG A 94 -5.97 -0.21 -2.49
N TYR A 95 -5.09 0.61 -1.94
CA TYR A 95 -3.87 0.15 -1.31
C TYR A 95 -4.07 0.00 0.19
N HIS A 96 -3.54 -1.06 0.77
CA HIS A 96 -3.56 -1.26 2.21
C HIS A 96 -2.51 -0.35 2.86
N ALA A 97 -2.90 0.37 3.91
CA ALA A 97 -2.00 1.29 4.60
C ALA A 97 -0.86 0.56 5.32
N VAL A 98 -1.14 -0.60 5.91
CA VAL A 98 -0.16 -1.42 6.65
C VAL A 98 0.10 -2.71 5.89
N PHE A 99 1.37 -2.99 5.59
CA PHE A 99 1.82 -4.21 4.92
C PHE A 99 2.29 -5.27 5.91
N VAL A 100 3.12 -4.85 6.85
CA VAL A 100 3.74 -5.71 7.86
C VAL A 100 3.76 -4.97 9.19
N GLN A 101 3.36 -5.65 10.24
CA GLN A 101 3.49 -5.17 11.62
C GLN A 101 4.33 -6.15 12.42
N LYS A 102 5.46 -5.68 12.91
CA LYS A 102 6.40 -6.43 13.76
C LYS A 102 6.52 -5.74 15.13
N ASN A 103 7.15 -6.41 16.08
CA ASN A 103 7.34 -5.83 17.41
C ASN A 103 8.17 -4.54 17.41
N LYS A 104 9.11 -4.40 16.46
CA LYS A 104 10.06 -3.27 16.41
C LYS A 104 9.65 -2.19 15.42
N TYR A 105 8.85 -2.50 14.41
CA TYR A 105 8.48 -1.57 13.35
C TYR A 105 7.19 -1.99 12.65
N THR A 106 6.62 -1.07 11.89
CA THR A 106 5.55 -1.31 10.93
C THR A 106 6.01 -0.86 9.54
N LEU A 107 5.77 -1.67 8.50
CA LEU A 107 5.84 -1.23 7.12
C LEU A 107 4.45 -0.80 6.67
N ARG A 108 4.33 0.41 6.14
CA ARG A 108 3.07 0.96 5.65
C ARG A 108 3.26 1.93 4.48
N THR A 109 2.16 2.38 3.91
CA THR A 109 2.19 3.50 2.96
C THR A 109 2.55 4.81 3.67
N TRP A 110 3.07 5.75 2.89
CA TRP A 110 3.34 7.11 3.35
C TRP A 110 2.05 7.90 3.54
N GLN A 111 2.02 8.73 4.57
CA GLN A 111 0.95 9.67 4.88
C GLN A 111 1.49 11.09 4.84
N THR A 112 0.64 12.07 4.52
CA THR A 112 1.07 13.49 4.43
C THR A 112 1.64 14.00 5.75
N GLU A 113 1.08 13.51 6.87
CA GLU A 113 1.47 13.87 8.23
C GLU A 113 2.89 13.38 8.61
N ASP A 114 3.45 12.45 7.85
CA ASP A 114 4.78 11.89 8.10
C ASP A 114 5.92 12.87 7.80
N ALA A 115 5.66 13.93 7.03
CA ALA A 115 6.67 14.89 6.59
C ALA A 115 7.51 15.45 7.73
N HIS A 116 6.88 15.82 8.84
CA HIS A 116 7.58 16.38 10.00
C HIS A 116 8.51 15.37 10.68
N SER A 117 8.07 14.13 10.87
CA SER A 117 8.91 13.10 11.47
C SER A 117 10.05 12.70 10.53
N LEU A 118 9.80 12.65 9.22
CA LEU A 118 10.83 12.37 8.23
C LEU A 118 11.95 13.42 8.25
N VAL A 119 11.61 14.72 8.34
CA VAL A 119 12.61 15.79 8.47
C VAL A 119 13.46 15.63 9.73
N GLN A 120 12.82 15.34 10.86
CA GLN A 120 13.54 15.14 12.14
C GLN A 120 14.56 14.01 12.06
N GLU A 121 14.25 12.93 11.35
CA GLU A 121 15.10 11.75 11.25
C GLU A 121 16.17 11.89 10.16
N LEU A 122 15.87 12.51 9.02
CA LEU A 122 16.75 12.52 7.85
C LEU A 122 17.59 13.79 7.70
N ASN A 123 17.31 14.88 8.44
CA ASN A 123 18.17 16.07 8.46
C ASN A 123 19.44 15.80 9.27
N ASN A 124 20.26 14.89 8.78
CA ASN A 124 21.45 14.40 9.45
C ASN A 124 22.58 14.25 8.42
N LYS A 125 23.73 14.91 8.71
CA LYS A 125 24.88 14.89 7.80
C LYS A 125 25.43 13.48 7.55
N LYS A 126 25.43 12.61 8.57
CA LYS A 126 25.91 11.22 8.39
C LYS A 126 25.03 10.42 7.46
N ILE A 127 23.73 10.72 7.42
CA ILE A 127 22.81 10.14 6.44
C ILE A 127 23.14 10.70 5.06
N TRP A 128 23.23 12.03 4.95
CA TRP A 128 23.50 12.70 3.69
C TRP A 128 24.82 12.25 3.04
N ASP A 129 25.89 12.09 3.82
CA ASP A 129 27.21 11.63 3.34
C ASP A 129 27.14 10.23 2.68
N ASN A 130 26.10 9.45 2.97
CA ASN A 130 25.86 8.11 2.42
C ASN A 130 24.66 8.05 1.44
N CYS A 131 24.16 9.20 0.99
CA CYS A 131 23.10 9.31 0.02
C CYS A 131 23.62 9.79 -1.34
N ARG A 132 22.81 9.61 -2.39
CA ARG A 132 23.07 10.20 -3.70
C ARG A 132 23.03 11.71 -3.62
N ASN A 133 23.75 12.39 -4.51
CA ASN A 133 23.83 13.86 -4.61
C ASN A 133 22.45 14.54 -4.77
N VAL A 134 21.45 13.83 -5.23
CA VAL A 134 20.06 14.34 -5.33
C VAL A 134 19.37 14.43 -3.98
N PHE A 135 19.90 13.79 -2.92
CA PHE A 135 19.34 13.90 -1.58
C PHE A 135 19.77 15.24 -0.98
N PRO A 136 18.82 16.12 -0.61
CA PRO A 136 19.15 17.47 -0.19
C PRO A 136 19.73 17.52 1.23
N HIS A 137 20.65 18.48 1.44
CA HIS A 137 21.12 18.84 2.78
C HIS A 137 21.27 20.36 2.90
N PRO A 138 20.71 21.02 3.92
CA PRO A 138 19.86 20.46 4.98
C PRO A 138 18.53 19.91 4.44
N TYR A 139 18.04 18.83 5.02
CA TYR A 139 16.75 18.23 4.67
C TYR A 139 15.62 19.01 5.35
N ARG A 140 14.74 19.62 4.57
CA ARG A 140 13.70 20.54 5.03
C ARG A 140 12.31 19.96 4.81
N LEU A 141 11.30 20.59 5.43
CA LEU A 141 9.90 20.17 5.31
C LEU A 141 9.41 20.10 3.86
N GLU A 142 9.74 21.12 3.07
CA GLU A 142 9.40 21.17 1.64
C GLU A 142 9.92 19.97 0.84
N HIS A 143 11.08 19.42 1.22
CA HIS A 143 11.64 18.22 0.58
C HIS A 143 10.85 16.96 0.97
N ALA A 144 10.47 16.84 2.24
CA ALA A 144 9.67 15.72 2.73
C ALA A 144 8.26 15.72 2.14
N GLU A 145 7.61 16.87 2.09
CA GLU A 145 6.28 17.06 1.47
C GLU A 145 6.31 16.69 -0.01
N THR A 146 7.32 17.22 -0.75
CA THR A 146 7.50 16.91 -2.18
C THR A 146 7.71 15.42 -2.40
N PHE A 147 8.55 14.78 -1.57
CA PHE A 147 8.81 13.35 -1.65
C PHE A 147 7.54 12.52 -1.43
N ILE A 148 6.78 12.83 -0.38
CA ILE A 148 5.54 12.11 -0.07
C ILE A 148 4.48 12.32 -1.16
N ASP A 149 4.32 13.55 -1.66
CA ASP A 149 3.39 13.87 -2.75
C ASP A 149 3.75 13.10 -4.04
N LEU A 150 5.04 13.04 -4.39
CA LEU A 150 5.51 12.27 -5.55
C LEU A 150 5.22 10.78 -5.41
N ILE A 151 5.42 10.20 -4.21
CA ILE A 151 5.14 8.78 -3.96
C ILE A 151 3.64 8.50 -4.06
N GLN A 152 2.81 9.35 -3.47
CA GLN A 152 1.36 9.16 -3.47
C GLN A 152 0.74 9.27 -4.87
N LYS A 153 1.41 9.94 -5.81
CA LYS A 153 0.99 10.08 -7.21
C LYS A 153 1.48 8.93 -8.11
N LYS A 154 2.47 8.13 -7.66
CA LYS A 154 2.95 6.99 -8.43
C LYS A 154 1.88 5.91 -8.53
N GLU A 155 1.79 5.28 -9.69
CA GLU A 155 0.99 4.06 -9.84
C GLU A 155 1.73 2.88 -9.18
N GLY A 156 1.02 2.14 -8.34
CA GLY A 156 1.59 1.02 -7.60
C GLY A 156 2.25 1.46 -6.28
N ILE A 157 2.77 0.48 -5.55
CA ILE A 157 3.51 0.72 -4.31
C ILE A 157 4.97 0.40 -4.56
N HIS A 158 5.75 1.46 -4.58
CA HIS A 158 7.18 1.38 -4.79
C HIS A 158 7.98 1.85 -3.57
N ASP A 159 7.33 2.55 -2.64
CA ASP A 159 7.98 3.15 -1.47
C ASP A 159 7.24 2.75 -0.19
N PHE A 160 7.98 2.18 0.75
CA PHE A 160 7.48 1.68 2.04
C PHE A 160 8.00 2.56 3.16
N CYS A 161 7.11 3.17 3.92
CA CYS A 161 7.44 3.86 5.15
C CYS A 161 7.82 2.85 6.23
N ILE A 162 8.97 3.03 6.86
CA ILE A 162 9.32 2.35 8.11
C ILE A 162 8.82 3.21 9.25
N GLU A 163 7.86 2.69 10.01
CA GLU A 163 7.33 3.35 11.21
C GLU A 163 7.84 2.66 12.46
N VAL A 164 8.25 3.45 13.45
CA VAL A 164 8.60 2.97 14.80
C VAL A 164 7.88 3.84 15.82
N ASN A 165 7.12 3.23 16.72
CA ASN A 165 6.35 3.92 17.76
C ASN A 165 5.46 5.06 17.20
N GLY A 166 4.77 4.82 16.10
CA GLY A 166 3.86 5.79 15.47
C GLY A 166 4.56 6.93 14.71
N LYS A 167 5.88 6.86 14.47
CA LYS A 167 6.64 7.86 13.73
C LYS A 167 7.28 7.26 12.49
N ALA A 168 7.18 7.94 11.36
CA ALA A 168 7.92 7.61 10.15
C ALA A 168 9.42 7.89 10.39
N VAL A 169 10.24 6.85 10.30
CA VAL A 169 11.67 6.93 10.65
C VAL A 169 12.60 6.58 9.49
N GLY A 170 12.04 6.09 8.39
CA GLY A 170 12.82 5.70 7.22
C GLY A 170 11.97 5.30 6.04
N ASN A 171 12.63 5.03 4.92
CA ASN A 171 12.05 4.57 3.67
C ASN A 171 12.75 3.34 3.13
N ILE A 172 12.01 2.45 2.48
CA ILE A 172 12.51 1.46 1.54
C ILE A 172 11.81 1.74 0.23
N GLY A 173 12.58 2.10 -0.81
CA GLY A 173 12.07 2.47 -2.12
C GLY A 173 12.56 1.54 -3.21
N PHE A 174 11.70 1.19 -4.16
CA PHE A 174 12.03 0.43 -5.35
C PHE A 174 11.86 1.32 -6.58
N THR A 175 12.88 1.35 -7.42
CA THR A 175 12.83 2.04 -8.72
C THR A 175 12.77 0.97 -9.81
N PRO A 176 11.61 0.77 -10.46
CA PRO A 176 11.50 -0.17 -11.57
C PRO A 176 12.38 0.28 -12.74
N GLY A 177 12.99 -0.69 -13.38
CA GLY A 177 13.68 -0.47 -14.65
C GLY A 177 12.71 -0.20 -15.79
N THR A 178 13.22 0.29 -16.88
CA THR A 178 12.46 0.62 -18.10
C THR A 178 12.98 -0.17 -19.29
N ASP A 179 12.15 -0.30 -20.33
CA ASP A 179 12.51 -0.96 -21.58
C ASP A 179 13.05 -2.39 -21.35
N VAL A 180 14.27 -2.68 -21.79
CA VAL A 180 14.91 -4.01 -21.65
C VAL A 180 15.14 -4.43 -20.21
N GLU A 181 15.14 -3.48 -19.28
CA GLU A 181 15.29 -3.71 -17.84
C GLU A 181 13.97 -3.70 -17.07
N CYS A 182 12.82 -3.72 -17.75
CA CYS A 182 11.49 -3.59 -17.12
C CYS A 182 11.17 -4.67 -16.07
N PHE A 183 11.90 -5.78 -16.05
CA PHE A 183 11.77 -6.82 -15.02
C PHE A 183 12.78 -6.68 -13.86
N ASN A 184 13.60 -5.64 -13.87
CA ASN A 184 14.54 -5.32 -12.79
C ASN A 184 13.99 -4.18 -11.93
N ALA A 185 14.41 -4.12 -10.67
CA ALA A 185 14.19 -2.97 -9.81
C ALA A 185 15.43 -2.68 -8.97
N GLU A 186 15.79 -1.40 -8.86
CA GLU A 186 16.78 -0.95 -7.91
C GLU A 186 16.10 -0.71 -6.56
N VAL A 187 16.67 -1.22 -5.46
CA VAL A 187 16.21 -0.93 -4.12
C VAL A 187 17.16 0.04 -3.43
N GLY A 188 16.59 1.08 -2.83
CA GLY A 188 17.26 2.00 -1.91
C GLY A 188 16.56 2.04 -0.57
N TYR A 189 17.30 2.36 0.49
CA TYR A 189 16.72 2.50 1.81
C TYR A 189 17.47 3.54 2.65
N VAL A 190 16.75 4.15 3.57
CA VAL A 190 17.28 5.11 4.53
C VAL A 190 16.52 4.98 5.84
N ILE A 191 17.21 5.18 6.96
CA ILE A 191 16.61 5.21 8.31
C ILE A 191 17.35 6.19 9.20
N GLY A 192 16.65 6.82 10.13
CA GLY A 192 17.23 7.73 11.12
C GLY A 192 18.38 7.10 11.90
N GLU A 193 19.44 7.86 12.20
CA GLU A 193 20.68 7.38 12.84
C GLU A 193 20.42 6.63 14.16
N LYS A 194 19.48 7.10 14.97
CA LYS A 194 19.16 6.47 16.27
C LYS A 194 18.58 5.05 16.16
N TYR A 195 18.20 4.61 14.95
CA TYR A 195 17.69 3.27 14.67
C TYR A 195 18.74 2.35 14.02
N TRP A 196 19.96 2.85 13.79
CA TRP A 196 21.03 2.04 13.23
C TRP A 196 21.44 0.90 14.17
N ASN A 197 22.01 -0.16 13.59
CA ASN A 197 22.51 -1.35 14.29
C ASN A 197 21.46 -2.12 15.14
N GLN A 198 20.15 -1.89 14.89
CA GLN A 198 19.06 -2.59 15.58
C GLN A 198 18.44 -3.71 14.77
N GLY A 199 18.93 -3.93 13.52
CA GLY A 199 18.41 -4.93 12.60
C GLY A 199 17.08 -4.56 11.93
N ILE A 200 16.52 -3.38 12.20
CA ILE A 200 15.22 -2.93 11.69
C ILE A 200 15.21 -2.92 10.16
N VAL A 201 16.21 -2.28 9.52
CA VAL A 201 16.26 -2.19 8.06
C VAL A 201 16.45 -3.57 7.42
N THR A 202 17.27 -4.44 8.01
CA THR A 202 17.52 -5.78 7.49
C THR A 202 16.23 -6.60 7.43
N ASP A 203 15.46 -6.62 8.53
CA ASP A 203 14.20 -7.34 8.61
C ASP A 203 13.12 -6.68 7.72
N ALA A 204 13.01 -5.35 7.77
CA ALA A 204 12.07 -4.59 6.95
C ALA A 204 12.32 -4.75 5.45
N LEU A 205 13.59 -4.79 5.02
CA LEU A 205 13.99 -4.97 3.64
C LEU A 205 13.61 -6.37 3.13
N GLN A 206 13.78 -7.42 3.94
CA GLN A 206 13.37 -8.77 3.58
C GLN A 206 11.86 -8.84 3.32
N GLU A 207 11.06 -8.24 4.20
CA GLU A 207 9.61 -8.17 4.03
C GLU A 207 9.21 -7.35 2.80
N ALA A 208 9.82 -6.18 2.61
CA ALA A 208 9.55 -5.34 1.45
C ALA A 208 9.91 -6.03 0.12
N ILE A 209 11.05 -6.74 0.04
CA ILE A 209 11.48 -7.51 -1.13
C ILE A 209 10.47 -8.64 -1.41
N TYR A 210 10.08 -9.40 -0.37
CA TYR A 210 9.09 -10.46 -0.52
C TYR A 210 7.77 -9.92 -1.10
N HIS A 211 7.29 -8.80 -0.55
CA HIS A 211 6.09 -8.15 -1.05
C HIS A 211 6.28 -7.65 -2.49
N TYR A 212 7.40 -7.02 -2.80
CA TYR A 212 7.65 -6.48 -4.13
C TYR A 212 7.68 -7.56 -5.22
N PHE A 213 8.37 -8.69 -5.00
CA PHE A 213 8.34 -9.84 -5.89
C PHE A 213 6.94 -10.48 -6.01
N THR A 214 6.18 -10.50 -4.93
CA THR A 214 4.83 -11.11 -4.93
C THR A 214 3.83 -10.32 -5.76
N TYR A 215 3.96 -8.98 -5.78
CA TYR A 215 2.94 -8.09 -6.32
C TYR A 215 3.34 -7.35 -7.59
N THR A 216 4.58 -7.52 -8.05
CA THR A 216 5.06 -6.97 -9.31
C THR A 216 5.54 -8.08 -10.25
N ASN A 217 5.87 -7.71 -11.49
CA ASN A 217 6.50 -8.64 -12.45
C ASN A 217 8.03 -8.62 -12.35
N THR A 218 8.58 -8.04 -11.29
CA THR A 218 10.03 -7.98 -11.08
C THR A 218 10.60 -9.37 -10.86
N ILE A 219 11.71 -9.67 -11.54
CA ILE A 219 12.44 -10.95 -11.41
C ILE A 219 13.82 -10.75 -10.79
N ARG A 220 14.31 -9.51 -10.73
CA ARG A 220 15.61 -9.19 -10.15
C ARG A 220 15.53 -7.87 -9.38
N ILE A 221 16.00 -7.87 -8.13
CA ILE A 221 16.21 -6.67 -7.32
C ILE A 221 17.72 -6.53 -7.05
N PHE A 222 18.23 -5.31 -7.18
CA PHE A 222 19.63 -4.98 -6.90
C PHE A 222 19.75 -3.66 -6.14
N ALA A 223 20.83 -3.46 -5.42
CA ALA A 223 21.16 -2.21 -4.75
C ALA A 223 22.51 -1.68 -5.28
N LEU A 224 22.61 -0.37 -5.40
CA LEU A 224 23.86 0.33 -5.65
C LEU A 224 24.38 0.88 -4.33
N VAL A 225 25.59 0.47 -3.95
CA VAL A 225 26.25 0.91 -2.73
C VAL A 225 27.46 1.77 -3.07
N PHE A 226 27.73 2.75 -2.21
CA PHE A 226 28.95 3.56 -2.34
C PHE A 226 30.10 2.81 -1.65
N GLU A 227 31.30 2.99 -2.20
CA GLU A 227 32.56 2.52 -1.59
C GLU A 227 32.99 3.42 -0.45
#